data_c4b7f04efe40e21e48c76472cc1a96ca
#
_entry.id   c4b7f04efe40e21e48c76472cc1a96ca
#
_cell.length_a   1.000
_cell.length_b   1.000
_cell.length_c   1.000
_cell.angle_alpha   90.00
_cell.angle_beta   90.00
_cell.angle_gamma   90.00
#
_symmetry.space_group_name_H-M   'P 1'
#
loop_
_entity.id
_entity.type
_entity.pdbx_description
1 polymer ?
#
loop_
_entity_poly.entity_id
_entity_poly.type
_entity_poly.pdbx_seq_one_letter_code
_entity_poly.pdbx_strand_id
1 'polypeptide(L)'
;MLAVFLWLALLAGCGEPANFKSAPAETGAADGAVAMVQPAGRAMAGAPQAASSLDAQNVPAPTSAPRHIAYIHRYAIEAERAKLRAVLDAHLARCKQIDCEVVTQSFQEENESQPPSANLQVRVAHKDTPKFTEALKSGEGRVLRQSTSAEDKTLQVVDVEARIINLQQLRERYRKLLADPKAGIKEAVEIERALAQAQSELDSLAAQRRVLAQQTERELFEIGYQARRSAIEQSIFEPVKEALISFGRVMMQSLAALISFVAASLVWIVLLTALIWGVRRWLRWRKMRQSK
;
A
#
# COMPACT_ATOMS: atom_id res chain seq x y z
N MET A 1 -38.56 -42.93 -26.48
CA MET A 1 -37.60 -43.00 -25.35
C MET A 1 -36.15 -42.68 -25.72
N LEU A 2 -35.69 -42.89 -26.94
CA LEU A 2 -34.31 -42.54 -27.37
C LEU A 2 -34.04 -41.04 -27.49
N ALA A 3 -35.05 -40.20 -27.78
CA ALA A 3 -34.86 -38.73 -27.93
C ALA A 3 -34.65 -37.97 -26.59
N VAL A 4 -35.04 -38.57 -25.47
CA VAL A 4 -34.87 -37.97 -24.12
C VAL A 4 -33.46 -38.19 -23.60
N PHE A 5 -32.80 -39.28 -23.98
CA PHE A 5 -31.42 -39.55 -23.60
C PHE A 5 -30.37 -38.70 -24.32
N LEU A 6 -30.69 -38.26 -25.55
CA LEU A 6 -29.76 -37.41 -26.34
C LEU A 6 -29.74 -35.96 -25.84
N TRP A 7 -30.78 -35.52 -25.13
CA TRP A 7 -30.85 -34.15 -24.58
C TRP A 7 -30.17 -33.99 -23.20
N LEU A 8 -30.03 -35.09 -22.45
CA LEU A 8 -29.31 -35.06 -21.17
C LEU A 8 -27.77 -35.04 -21.33
N ALA A 9 -27.26 -35.45 -22.49
CA ALA A 9 -25.82 -35.46 -22.75
C ALA A 9 -25.22 -34.08 -23.16
N LEU A 10 -26.10 -33.10 -23.52
CA LEU A 10 -25.67 -31.77 -23.95
C LEU A 10 -25.60 -30.72 -22.84
N LEU A 11 -25.97 -31.05 -21.60
CA LEU A 11 -25.92 -30.15 -20.43
C LEU A 11 -24.75 -30.38 -19.52
N ALA A 12 -23.84 -31.32 -19.85
CA ALA A 12 -22.66 -31.65 -19.03
C ALA A 12 -21.37 -30.95 -19.48
N GLY A 13 -21.44 -29.90 -20.29
CA GLY A 13 -20.27 -29.19 -20.76
C GLY A 13 -20.41 -27.68 -20.60
N CYS A 14 -19.99 -27.14 -19.45
CA CYS A 14 -19.43 -25.80 -19.30
C CYS A 14 -19.29 -25.47 -17.80
N GLY A 15 -18.10 -25.62 -17.28
CA GLY A 15 -17.75 -25.25 -15.93
C GLY A 15 -16.28 -25.52 -15.61
N GLU A 16 -15.38 -25.12 -16.51
CA GLU A 16 -13.97 -25.04 -16.17
C GLU A 16 -13.70 -23.70 -15.44
N PRO A 17 -13.22 -23.72 -14.18
CA PRO A 17 -12.69 -22.52 -13.57
C PRO A 17 -11.36 -22.18 -14.27
N ALA A 18 -11.30 -20.98 -14.83
CA ALA A 18 -10.06 -20.40 -15.38
C ALA A 18 -8.98 -20.37 -14.29
N ASN A 19 -8.10 -21.36 -14.33
CA ASN A 19 -6.89 -21.41 -13.54
C ASN A 19 -5.91 -20.43 -14.18
N PHE A 20 -5.78 -19.23 -13.62
CA PHE A 20 -4.71 -18.29 -13.96
C PHE A 20 -3.38 -18.89 -13.50
N LYS A 21 -2.77 -19.70 -14.35
CA LYS A 21 -1.34 -20.02 -14.25
C LYS A 21 -0.57 -18.76 -14.58
N SER A 22 0.04 -18.18 -13.57
CA SER A 22 1.15 -17.23 -13.72
C SER A 22 2.23 -17.88 -14.58
N ALA A 23 2.52 -17.26 -15.72
CA ALA A 23 3.62 -17.64 -16.59
C ALA A 23 4.96 -17.50 -15.84
N PRO A 24 5.86 -18.48 -15.92
CA PRO A 24 7.22 -18.31 -15.44
C PRO A 24 7.97 -17.36 -16.40
N ALA A 25 8.65 -16.36 -15.84
CA ALA A 25 9.58 -15.52 -16.56
C ALA A 25 10.68 -16.41 -17.16
N GLU A 26 10.79 -16.41 -18.47
CA GLU A 26 11.93 -16.98 -19.19
C GLU A 26 13.18 -16.17 -18.85
N THR A 27 14.02 -16.70 -17.97
CA THR A 27 15.41 -16.30 -17.84
C THR A 27 16.16 -16.87 -19.04
N GLY A 28 16.37 -16.04 -20.05
CA GLY A 28 17.29 -16.32 -21.13
C GLY A 28 18.71 -16.46 -20.58
N ALA A 29 19.19 -17.68 -20.46
CA ALA A 29 20.59 -18.00 -20.26
C ALA A 29 21.34 -17.70 -21.55
N ALA A 30 22.04 -16.57 -21.58
CA ALA A 30 23.11 -16.35 -22.57
C ALA A 30 24.37 -16.98 -22.00
N ASP A 31 24.73 -18.10 -22.61
CA ASP A 31 26.00 -18.82 -22.44
C ASP A 31 27.11 -17.94 -23.01
N GLY A 32 27.83 -17.24 -22.13
CA GLY A 32 29.04 -16.47 -22.46
C GLY A 32 30.19 -17.01 -21.64
N ALA A 33 30.88 -18.01 -22.17
CA ALA A 33 32.12 -18.50 -21.62
C ALA A 33 33.19 -17.39 -21.64
N VAL A 34 33.48 -16.81 -20.47
CA VAL A 34 34.61 -15.93 -20.26
C VAL A 34 35.75 -16.76 -19.68
N ALA A 35 36.78 -16.97 -20.49
CA ALA A 35 37.99 -17.66 -20.13
C ALA A 35 38.65 -17.01 -18.91
N MET A 36 38.93 -17.81 -17.89
CA MET A 36 39.82 -17.44 -16.78
C MET A 36 41.24 -17.30 -17.31
N VAL A 37 41.73 -16.09 -17.37
CA VAL A 37 43.16 -15.81 -17.52
C VAL A 37 43.72 -15.69 -16.10
N GLN A 38 44.47 -16.70 -15.67
CA GLN A 38 45.36 -16.63 -14.51
C GLN A 38 46.58 -15.78 -14.86
N PRO A 39 46.95 -14.74 -14.11
CA PRO A 39 48.28 -14.16 -14.22
C PRO A 39 49.25 -14.98 -13.36
N ALA A 40 50.24 -15.50 -14.05
CA ALA A 40 51.39 -16.17 -13.47
C ALA A 40 52.09 -15.29 -12.44
N GLY A 41 52.41 -15.87 -11.29
CA GLY A 41 53.21 -15.27 -10.26
C GLY A 41 54.61 -14.91 -10.75
N ARG A 42 55.01 -13.67 -10.48
CA ARG A 42 56.40 -13.25 -10.61
C ARG A 42 56.85 -12.76 -9.25
N ALA A 43 57.58 -13.60 -8.53
CA ALA A 43 58.32 -13.24 -7.37
C ALA A 43 59.38 -12.20 -7.76
N MET A 44 59.35 -11.02 -7.14
CA MET A 44 60.45 -10.08 -7.17
C MET A 44 60.82 -9.73 -5.73
N ALA A 45 62.11 -9.95 -5.50
CA ALA A 45 62.82 -9.76 -4.26
C ALA A 45 62.83 -8.30 -3.75
N GLY A 46 62.83 -8.17 -2.46
CA GLY A 46 63.45 -7.21 -1.56
C GLY A 46 63.70 -5.78 -2.06
N ALA A 47 62.98 -4.83 -1.46
CA ALA A 47 63.45 -3.47 -1.34
C ALA A 47 63.26 -2.98 0.09
N PRO A 48 64.16 -2.18 0.64
CA PRO A 48 64.25 -1.89 2.07
C PRO A 48 63.16 -0.95 2.55
N GLN A 49 62.62 -1.26 3.70
CA GLN A 49 61.72 -0.39 4.48
C GLN A 49 62.48 0.88 4.91
N ALA A 50 62.23 1.97 4.23
CA ALA A 50 62.47 3.28 4.76
C ALA A 50 61.31 3.67 5.68
N ALA A 51 61.50 3.61 6.98
CA ALA A 51 60.58 4.15 7.94
C ALA A 51 60.51 5.67 7.78
N SER A 52 59.52 6.17 7.04
CA SER A 52 59.13 7.57 7.10
C SER A 52 57.97 7.67 8.10
N SER A 53 58.33 8.00 9.33
CA SER A 53 57.40 8.58 10.30
C SER A 53 56.97 9.95 9.79
N LEU A 54 55.98 9.97 8.91
CA LEU A 54 55.23 11.19 8.68
C LEU A 54 54.33 11.37 9.90
N ASP A 55 54.64 12.45 10.64
CA ASP A 55 53.77 13.02 11.66
C ASP A 55 52.34 12.97 11.15
N ALA A 56 51.51 12.21 11.82
CA ALA A 56 50.06 12.29 11.68
C ALA A 56 49.63 13.66 12.19
N GLN A 57 49.83 14.67 11.35
CA GLN A 57 49.29 16.00 11.59
C GLN A 57 47.79 15.80 11.78
N ASN A 58 47.37 16.17 12.97
CA ASN A 58 46.02 16.31 13.47
C ASN A 58 45.15 17.04 12.42
N VAL A 59 44.66 16.27 11.44
CA VAL A 59 43.66 16.75 10.51
C VAL A 59 42.39 16.89 11.36
N PRO A 60 41.91 18.12 11.60
CA PRO A 60 40.65 18.29 12.32
C PRO A 60 39.63 17.38 11.67
N ALA A 61 39.01 16.48 12.44
CA ALA A 61 37.92 15.66 11.93
C ALA A 61 36.93 16.61 11.26
N PRO A 62 36.51 16.34 10.00
CA PRO A 62 35.59 17.23 9.32
C PRO A 62 34.38 17.38 10.23
N THR A 63 34.11 18.62 10.65
CA THR A 63 32.94 18.96 11.45
C THR A 63 31.75 18.38 10.66
N SER A 64 31.18 17.29 11.17
CA SER A 64 30.14 16.58 10.46
C SER A 64 28.99 17.56 10.24
N ALA A 65 28.71 17.89 8.97
CA ALA A 65 27.56 18.73 8.61
C ALA A 65 26.30 18.13 9.29
N PRO A 66 25.39 18.96 9.74
CA PRO A 66 24.17 18.47 10.39
C PRO A 66 23.48 17.50 9.45
N ARG A 67 23.23 16.29 9.94
CA ARG A 67 22.52 15.27 9.16
C ARG A 67 21.02 15.43 9.36
N HIS A 68 20.29 15.38 8.27
CA HIS A 68 18.83 15.42 8.24
C HIS A 68 18.28 14.00 8.02
N ILE A 69 17.98 13.30 9.12
CA ILE A 69 17.53 11.91 9.08
C ILE A 69 16.04 11.87 9.43
N ALA A 70 15.25 11.28 8.56
CA ALA A 70 13.84 11.01 8.79
C ALA A 70 13.68 9.61 9.43
N TYR A 71 13.10 9.55 10.64
CA TYR A 71 12.82 8.30 11.34
C TYR A 71 11.35 7.94 11.23
N ILE A 72 11.08 6.66 10.93
CA ILE A 72 9.74 6.07 10.91
C ILE A 72 9.74 4.88 11.86
N HIS A 73 8.93 4.96 12.91
CA HIS A 73 8.75 3.92 13.91
C HIS A 73 7.42 3.23 13.67
N ARG A 74 7.44 1.92 13.42
CA ARG A 74 6.23 1.11 13.25
C ARG A 74 6.04 0.21 14.44
N TYR A 75 4.87 0.29 15.05
CA TYR A 75 4.46 -0.53 16.18
C TYR A 75 3.19 -1.31 15.83
N ALA A 76 3.17 -2.59 16.22
CA ALA A 76 1.94 -3.37 16.27
C ALA A 76 1.65 -3.68 17.75
N ILE A 77 0.53 -3.19 18.25
CA ILE A 77 0.10 -3.34 19.64
C ILE A 77 -1.14 -4.22 19.69
N GLU A 78 -1.10 -5.22 20.55
CA GLU A 78 -2.22 -6.09 20.85
C GLU A 78 -2.81 -5.70 22.20
N ALA A 79 -4.13 -5.58 22.27
CA ALA A 79 -4.85 -5.32 23.52
C ALA A 79 -6.07 -6.23 23.64
N GLU A 80 -6.63 -6.35 24.83
CA GLU A 80 -7.91 -7.01 25.02
C GLU A 80 -9.00 -6.27 24.23
N ARG A 81 -9.92 -7.03 23.64
CA ARG A 81 -10.98 -6.54 22.76
C ARG A 81 -11.76 -5.37 23.38
N ALA A 82 -12.17 -5.52 24.65
CA ALA A 82 -12.89 -4.49 25.38
C ALA A 82 -12.05 -3.25 25.75
N LYS A 83 -10.72 -3.37 25.80
CA LYS A 83 -9.79 -2.32 26.23
C LYS A 83 -9.09 -1.61 25.06
N LEU A 84 -9.23 -2.10 23.83
CA LEU A 84 -8.51 -1.56 22.69
C LEU A 84 -8.70 -0.05 22.52
N ARG A 85 -9.93 0.43 22.70
CA ARG A 85 -10.24 1.86 22.63
C ARG A 85 -9.57 2.64 23.76
N ALA A 86 -9.63 2.13 24.98
CA ALA A 86 -8.99 2.78 26.12
C ALA A 86 -7.47 2.90 25.96
N VAL A 87 -6.82 1.86 25.38
CA VAL A 87 -5.39 1.88 25.07
C VAL A 87 -5.07 2.96 24.03
N LEU A 88 -5.85 3.06 22.96
CA LEU A 88 -5.70 4.12 21.96
C LEU A 88 -5.84 5.52 22.61
N ASP A 89 -6.89 5.70 23.40
CA ASP A 89 -7.17 6.99 24.05
C ASP A 89 -6.07 7.38 25.05
N ALA A 90 -5.48 6.40 25.77
CA ALA A 90 -4.35 6.63 26.66
C ALA A 90 -3.10 7.12 25.88
N HIS A 91 -2.80 6.53 24.73
CA HIS A 91 -1.68 6.98 23.89
C HIS A 91 -1.94 8.37 23.28
N LEU A 92 -3.18 8.67 22.91
CA LEU A 92 -3.58 10.02 22.47
C LEU A 92 -3.47 11.05 23.59
N ALA A 93 -3.88 10.68 24.82
CA ALA A 93 -3.73 11.54 25.98
C ALA A 93 -2.25 11.84 26.26
N ARG A 94 -1.38 10.85 26.08
CA ARG A 94 0.08 11.04 26.22
C ARG A 94 0.64 11.95 25.14
N CYS A 95 0.19 11.80 23.89
CA CYS A 95 0.58 12.68 22.78
C CYS A 95 0.25 14.15 23.12
N LYS A 96 -0.90 14.42 23.72
CA LYS A 96 -1.30 15.79 24.14
C LYS A 96 -0.43 16.41 25.24
N GLN A 97 0.33 15.61 25.99
CA GLN A 97 1.20 16.07 27.09
C GLN A 97 2.62 16.42 26.63
N ILE A 98 2.99 16.07 25.40
CA ILE A 98 4.33 16.26 24.81
C ILE A 98 4.20 17.01 23.50
N ASP A 99 5.33 17.37 22.88
CA ASP A 99 5.34 17.97 21.55
C ASP A 99 5.07 16.91 20.48
N CYS A 100 3.78 16.61 20.29
CA CYS A 100 3.27 15.56 19.43
C CYS A 100 2.08 16.08 18.61
N GLU A 101 2.07 15.75 17.33
CA GLU A 101 1.03 16.08 16.35
C GLU A 101 0.35 14.81 15.86
N VAL A 102 -0.97 14.74 15.99
CA VAL A 102 -1.75 13.61 15.43
C VAL A 102 -1.98 13.85 13.94
N VAL A 103 -1.44 12.98 13.11
CA VAL A 103 -1.59 13.03 11.64
C VAL A 103 -2.87 12.33 11.21
N THR A 104 -3.05 11.09 11.69
CA THR A 104 -4.23 10.29 11.35
C THR A 104 -4.61 9.42 12.55
N GLN A 105 -5.91 9.33 12.79
CA GLN A 105 -6.48 8.43 13.77
C GLN A 105 -7.68 7.75 13.14
N SER A 106 -7.75 6.43 13.22
CA SER A 106 -8.93 5.66 12.84
C SER A 106 -9.21 4.59 13.89
N PHE A 107 -10.47 4.34 14.15
CA PHE A 107 -10.93 3.26 15.00
C PHE A 107 -12.06 2.53 14.29
N GLN A 108 -11.93 1.23 14.15
CA GLN A 108 -12.94 0.36 13.56
C GLN A 108 -13.54 -0.49 14.68
N GLU A 109 -14.82 -0.36 14.88
CA GLU A 109 -15.57 -1.17 15.84
C GLU A 109 -15.68 -2.62 15.36
N GLU A 110 -15.93 -3.51 16.29
CA GLU A 110 -16.17 -4.91 15.99
C GLU A 110 -17.43 -5.09 15.14
N ASN A 111 -17.32 -5.93 14.13
CA ASN A 111 -18.45 -6.39 13.35
C ASN A 111 -18.43 -7.94 13.26
N GLU A 112 -19.46 -8.54 12.65
CA GLU A 112 -19.62 -10.01 12.57
C GLU A 112 -18.43 -10.74 11.92
N SER A 113 -17.63 -10.02 11.12
CA SER A 113 -16.54 -10.61 10.32
C SER A 113 -15.15 -10.19 10.80
N GLN A 114 -15.03 -9.10 11.58
CA GLN A 114 -13.74 -8.51 11.92
C GLN A 114 -13.70 -8.04 13.38
N PRO A 115 -12.64 -8.39 14.13
CA PRO A 115 -12.40 -7.86 15.46
C PRO A 115 -12.11 -6.35 15.39
N PRO A 116 -12.28 -5.61 16.51
CA PRO A 116 -11.99 -4.19 16.56
C PRO A 116 -10.50 -3.95 16.29
N SER A 117 -10.22 -2.87 15.57
CA SER A 117 -8.87 -2.46 15.22
C SER A 117 -8.75 -0.94 15.21
N ALA A 118 -7.53 -0.43 15.33
CA ALA A 118 -7.28 0.99 15.22
C ALA A 118 -5.93 1.26 14.57
N ASN A 119 -5.80 2.44 13.97
CA ASN A 119 -4.53 2.95 13.47
C ASN A 119 -4.35 4.37 13.98
N LEU A 120 -3.13 4.65 14.41
CA LEU A 120 -2.72 5.96 14.89
C LEU A 120 -1.40 6.33 14.23
N GLN A 121 -1.37 7.48 13.58
CA GLN A 121 -0.14 8.07 13.06
C GLN A 121 0.09 9.40 13.76
N VAL A 122 1.25 9.54 14.38
CA VAL A 122 1.66 10.75 15.08
C VAL A 122 3.07 11.15 14.72
N ARG A 123 3.35 12.45 14.73
CA ARG A 123 4.68 13.02 14.63
C ARG A 123 5.12 13.54 15.99
N VAL A 124 6.23 13.05 16.48
CA VAL A 124 6.77 13.37 17.80
C VAL A 124 8.12 14.08 17.63
N ALA A 125 8.36 15.16 18.37
CA ALA A 125 9.66 15.83 18.38
C ALA A 125 10.74 14.88 18.92
N HIS A 126 11.95 14.90 18.36
CA HIS A 126 13.07 14.03 18.78
C HIS A 126 13.31 14.00 20.30
N LYS A 127 13.20 15.14 20.97
CA LYS A 127 13.38 15.27 22.43
C LYS A 127 12.37 14.46 23.24
N ASP A 128 11.17 14.21 22.70
CA ASP A 128 10.07 13.54 23.39
C ASP A 128 9.85 12.10 22.90
N THR A 129 10.54 11.67 21.85
CA THR A 129 10.55 10.29 21.33
C THR A 129 10.76 9.22 22.40
N PRO A 130 11.76 9.35 23.32
CA PRO A 130 11.95 8.35 24.37
C PRO A 130 10.75 8.22 25.29
N LYS A 131 10.14 9.36 25.70
CA LYS A 131 8.96 9.39 26.57
C LYS A 131 7.75 8.75 25.92
N PHE A 132 7.55 9.00 24.62
CA PHE A 132 6.47 8.41 23.86
C PHE A 132 6.65 6.91 23.67
N THR A 133 7.87 6.49 23.32
CA THR A 133 8.24 5.07 23.19
C THR A 133 8.03 4.30 24.49
N GLU A 134 8.40 4.88 25.62
CA GLU A 134 8.16 4.29 26.94
C GLU A 134 6.66 4.15 27.24
N ALA A 135 5.87 5.18 26.92
CA ALA A 135 4.43 5.13 27.07
C ALA A 135 3.78 4.02 26.25
N LEU A 136 4.26 3.78 25.02
CA LEU A 136 3.78 2.68 24.17
C LEU A 136 4.10 1.29 24.76
N LYS A 137 5.20 1.16 25.49
CA LYS A 137 5.64 -0.11 26.11
C LYS A 137 5.05 -0.36 27.49
N SER A 138 4.77 0.70 28.25
CA SER A 138 4.28 0.61 29.62
C SER A 138 2.76 0.57 29.79
N GLY A 139 2.02 0.72 28.66
CA GLY A 139 0.54 0.71 28.64
C GLY A 139 -0.06 -0.69 28.79
N GLU A 140 -1.39 -0.75 28.88
CA GLU A 140 -2.16 -2.02 28.95
C GLU A 140 -2.07 -2.85 27.65
N GLY A 141 -1.51 -2.29 26.57
CA GLY A 141 -1.26 -2.96 25.29
C GLY A 141 0.07 -3.72 25.28
N ARG A 142 0.09 -4.90 24.66
CA ARG A 142 1.31 -5.67 24.42
C ARG A 142 1.88 -5.30 23.05
N VAL A 143 3.13 -4.83 23.02
CA VAL A 143 3.84 -4.62 21.76
C VAL A 143 4.22 -5.98 21.16
N LEU A 144 3.65 -6.30 19.99
CA LEU A 144 3.95 -7.52 19.25
C LEU A 144 5.13 -7.34 18.31
N ARG A 145 5.22 -6.17 17.68
CA ARG A 145 6.27 -5.87 16.71
C ARG A 145 6.67 -4.41 16.86
N GLN A 146 7.96 -4.18 16.77
CA GLN A 146 8.56 -2.86 16.68
C GLN A 146 9.57 -2.88 15.55
N SER A 147 9.53 -1.89 14.67
CA SER A 147 10.58 -1.64 13.67
C SER A 147 10.82 -0.16 13.55
N THR A 148 12.08 0.20 13.29
CA THR A 148 12.49 1.58 13.03
C THR A 148 13.22 1.60 11.70
N SER A 149 12.81 2.51 10.83
CA SER A 149 13.48 2.81 9.56
C SER A 149 14.02 4.22 9.61
N ALA A 150 15.23 4.42 9.12
CA ALA A 150 15.89 5.71 9.03
C ALA A 150 16.24 6.01 7.57
N GLU A 151 15.90 7.20 7.10
CA GLU A 151 16.21 7.66 5.75
C GLU A 151 17.00 8.96 5.82
N ASP A 152 18.19 8.98 5.22
CA ASP A 152 19.02 10.18 5.17
C ASP A 152 18.51 11.13 4.07
N LYS A 153 17.96 12.26 4.50
CA LYS A 153 17.43 13.32 3.64
C LYS A 153 18.41 14.49 3.45
N THR A 154 19.64 14.36 3.97
CA THR A 154 20.61 15.45 3.99
C THR A 154 20.86 16.04 2.60
N LEU A 155 21.07 15.17 1.60
CA LEU A 155 21.28 15.62 0.22
C LEU A 155 20.08 16.36 -0.34
N GLN A 156 18.87 15.89 -0.03
CA GLN A 156 17.63 16.54 -0.50
C GLN A 156 17.45 17.92 0.13
N VAL A 157 17.75 18.06 1.41
CA VAL A 157 17.66 19.33 2.13
C VAL A 157 18.67 20.32 1.55
N VAL A 158 19.95 19.90 1.42
CA VAL A 158 21.01 20.76 0.87
C VAL A 158 20.72 21.20 -0.57
N ASP A 159 20.22 20.31 -1.42
CA ASP A 159 19.87 20.64 -2.81
C ASP A 159 18.74 21.70 -2.86
N VAL A 160 17.66 21.49 -2.09
CA VAL A 160 16.54 22.43 -2.02
C VAL A 160 17.01 23.81 -1.50
N GLU A 161 17.83 23.83 -0.46
CA GLU A 161 18.36 25.08 0.11
C GLU A 161 19.27 25.81 -0.89
N ALA A 162 20.15 25.09 -1.58
CA ALA A 162 21.01 25.66 -2.62
C ALA A 162 20.21 26.29 -3.76
N ARG A 163 19.14 25.60 -4.21
CA ARG A 163 18.23 26.13 -5.24
C ARG A 163 17.48 27.37 -4.78
N ILE A 164 17.00 27.39 -3.55
CA ILE A 164 16.34 28.57 -2.97
C ILE A 164 17.31 29.78 -2.98
N ILE A 165 18.54 29.58 -2.53
CA ILE A 165 19.55 30.65 -2.51
C ILE A 165 19.82 31.17 -3.92
N ASN A 166 20.00 30.29 -4.91
CA ASN A 166 20.28 30.65 -6.29
C ASN A 166 19.11 31.43 -6.91
N LEU A 167 17.88 30.98 -6.69
CA LEU A 167 16.69 31.71 -7.21
C LEU A 167 16.46 33.04 -6.50
N GLN A 168 16.76 33.14 -5.21
CA GLN A 168 16.73 34.44 -4.51
C GLN A 168 17.70 35.45 -5.12
N GLN A 169 18.94 34.99 -5.40
CA GLN A 169 19.94 35.85 -6.06
C GLN A 169 19.50 36.24 -7.48
N LEU A 170 18.93 35.31 -8.23
CA LEU A 170 18.39 35.58 -9.57
C LEU A 170 17.27 36.60 -9.52
N ARG A 171 16.33 36.43 -8.59
CA ARG A 171 15.24 37.38 -8.36
C ARG A 171 15.78 38.79 -8.05
N GLU A 172 16.80 38.91 -7.22
CA GLU A 172 17.42 40.21 -6.92
C GLU A 172 18.11 40.83 -8.14
N ARG A 173 18.73 40.03 -9.01
CA ARG A 173 19.29 40.51 -10.28
C ARG A 173 18.21 41.05 -11.21
N TYR A 174 17.10 40.32 -11.36
CA TYR A 174 15.97 40.79 -12.17
C TYR A 174 15.36 42.08 -11.65
N ARG A 175 15.23 42.24 -10.34
CA ARG A 175 14.74 43.47 -9.73
C ARG A 175 15.66 44.68 -10.02
N LYS A 176 16.97 44.46 -9.99
CA LYS A 176 17.95 45.49 -10.34
C LYS A 176 17.86 45.88 -11.82
N LEU A 177 17.68 44.91 -12.71
CA LEU A 177 17.50 45.16 -14.13
C LEU A 177 16.20 45.91 -14.41
N LEU A 178 15.12 45.60 -13.71
CA LEU A 178 13.85 46.31 -13.84
C LEU A 178 13.92 47.75 -13.36
N ALA A 179 14.80 48.04 -12.40
CA ALA A 179 15.01 49.40 -11.86
C ALA A 179 15.91 50.28 -12.77
N ASP A 180 16.52 49.74 -13.84
CA ASP A 180 17.32 50.49 -14.78
C ASP A 180 16.40 51.34 -15.67
N PRO A 181 16.50 52.69 -15.63
CA PRO A 181 15.66 53.56 -16.42
C PRO A 181 15.90 53.48 -17.94
N LYS A 182 16.93 52.76 -18.38
CA LYS A 182 17.25 52.50 -19.79
C LYS A 182 16.56 51.26 -20.35
N ALA A 183 15.94 50.45 -19.51
CA ALA A 183 15.24 49.25 -19.95
C ALA A 183 14.04 49.58 -20.85
N GLY A 184 14.00 48.98 -22.03
CA GLY A 184 12.87 49.12 -22.94
C GLY A 184 11.61 48.42 -22.41
N ILE A 185 10.44 48.87 -22.86
CA ILE A 185 9.14 48.28 -22.41
C ILE A 185 9.08 46.77 -22.64
N LYS A 186 9.60 46.28 -23.78
CA LYS A 186 9.62 44.83 -24.06
C LYS A 186 10.49 44.08 -23.09
N GLU A 187 11.67 44.58 -22.79
CA GLU A 187 12.60 43.99 -21.81
C GLU A 187 12.00 43.96 -20.41
N ALA A 188 11.32 45.04 -20.01
CA ALA A 188 10.62 45.10 -18.73
C ALA A 188 9.55 44.04 -18.62
N VAL A 189 8.73 43.81 -19.65
CA VAL A 189 7.72 42.74 -19.66
C VAL A 189 8.34 41.33 -19.60
N GLU A 190 9.46 41.09 -20.28
CA GLU A 190 10.18 39.83 -20.21
C GLU A 190 10.79 39.58 -18.82
N ILE A 191 11.38 40.62 -18.20
CA ILE A 191 11.91 40.53 -16.83
C ILE A 191 10.79 40.29 -15.83
N GLU A 192 9.61 40.92 -15.96
CA GLU A 192 8.46 40.67 -15.10
C GLU A 192 7.97 39.23 -15.20
N ARG A 193 7.92 38.67 -16.41
CA ARG A 193 7.59 37.23 -16.60
C ARG A 193 8.61 36.32 -15.94
N ALA A 194 9.91 36.60 -16.12
CA ALA A 194 10.97 35.83 -15.48
C ALA A 194 10.94 35.96 -13.95
N LEU A 195 10.59 37.13 -13.42
CA LEU A 195 10.38 37.38 -12.00
C LEU A 195 9.21 36.55 -11.44
N ALA A 196 8.08 36.56 -12.15
CA ALA A 196 6.90 35.77 -11.76
C ALA A 196 7.22 34.28 -11.76
N GLN A 197 7.96 33.77 -12.74
CA GLN A 197 8.40 32.41 -12.83
C GLN A 197 9.34 32.06 -11.65
N ALA A 198 10.36 32.88 -11.39
CA ALA A 198 11.29 32.67 -10.28
C ALA A 198 10.58 32.70 -8.92
N GLN A 199 9.58 33.55 -8.74
CA GLN A 199 8.78 33.57 -7.52
C GLN A 199 7.95 32.32 -7.34
N SER A 200 7.29 31.83 -8.39
CA SER A 200 6.51 30.59 -8.35
C SER A 200 7.40 29.38 -7.98
N GLU A 201 8.61 29.31 -8.50
CA GLU A 201 9.57 28.26 -8.20
C GLU A 201 10.08 28.35 -6.77
N LEU A 202 10.36 29.57 -6.26
CA LEU A 202 10.72 29.81 -4.86
C LEU A 202 9.62 29.33 -3.91
N ASP A 203 8.35 29.62 -4.22
CA ASP A 203 7.23 29.19 -3.39
C ASP A 203 7.09 27.67 -3.36
N SER A 204 7.29 27.01 -4.51
CA SER A 204 7.32 25.55 -4.60
C SER A 204 8.45 24.93 -3.77
N LEU A 205 9.68 25.46 -3.89
CA LEU A 205 10.84 24.98 -3.13
C LEU A 205 10.68 25.26 -1.62
N ALA A 206 10.08 26.40 -1.25
CA ALA A 206 9.77 26.69 0.14
C ALA A 206 8.77 25.69 0.74
N ALA A 207 7.78 25.27 -0.05
CA ALA A 207 6.86 24.20 0.37
C ALA A 207 7.59 22.85 0.53
N GLN A 208 8.46 22.48 -0.41
CA GLN A 208 9.28 21.26 -0.32
C GLN A 208 10.19 21.27 0.92
N ARG A 209 10.85 22.41 1.19
CA ARG A 209 11.69 22.58 2.38
C ARG A 209 10.90 22.38 3.67
N ARG A 210 9.66 22.89 3.75
CA ARG A 210 8.78 22.67 4.93
C ARG A 210 8.45 21.18 5.13
N VAL A 211 8.15 20.46 4.04
CA VAL A 211 7.88 19.01 4.10
C VAL A 211 9.12 18.26 4.60
N LEU A 212 10.30 18.55 4.06
CA LEU A 212 11.56 17.95 4.50
C LEU A 212 11.86 18.26 5.97
N ALA A 213 11.64 19.50 6.41
CA ALA A 213 11.79 19.89 7.80
C ALA A 213 10.86 19.08 8.72
N GLN A 214 9.58 18.96 8.36
CA GLN A 214 8.64 18.12 9.12
C GLN A 214 9.04 16.66 9.21
N GLN A 215 9.70 16.11 8.17
CA GLN A 215 10.15 14.71 8.15
C GLN A 215 11.42 14.49 8.97
N THR A 216 12.30 15.51 9.06
CA THR A 216 13.62 15.39 9.70
C THR A 216 13.66 15.95 11.12
N GLU A 217 12.79 16.88 11.49
CA GLU A 217 12.70 17.47 12.82
C GLU A 217 11.77 16.69 13.76
N ARG A 218 10.83 15.91 13.19
CA ARG A 218 9.88 15.09 13.92
C ARG A 218 9.91 13.65 13.43
N GLU A 219 9.84 12.70 14.34
CA GLU A 219 9.80 11.28 14.04
C GLU A 219 8.36 10.82 13.83
N LEU A 220 8.13 10.05 12.77
CA LEU A 220 6.81 9.49 12.46
C LEU A 220 6.62 8.17 13.20
N PHE A 221 5.54 8.07 13.96
CA PHE A 221 5.07 6.82 14.58
C PHE A 221 3.82 6.33 13.87
N GLU A 222 3.89 5.12 13.35
CA GLU A 222 2.78 4.39 12.75
C GLU A 222 2.42 3.24 13.69
N ILE A 223 1.27 3.32 14.35
CA ILE A 223 0.87 2.38 15.40
C ILE A 223 -0.41 1.69 14.97
N GLY A 224 -0.31 0.39 14.70
CA GLY A 224 -1.47 -0.46 14.46
C GLY A 224 -1.90 -1.15 15.75
N TYR A 225 -3.17 -1.04 16.10
CA TYR A 225 -3.78 -1.70 17.24
C TYR A 225 -4.68 -2.84 16.77
N GLN A 226 -4.53 -4.00 17.37
CA GLN A 226 -5.35 -5.17 17.07
C GLN A 226 -5.86 -5.82 18.35
N ALA A 227 -7.06 -6.33 18.30
CA ALA A 227 -7.61 -7.08 19.41
C ALA A 227 -6.91 -8.42 19.56
N ARG A 228 -6.65 -8.82 20.79
CA ARG A 228 -6.17 -10.18 21.11
C ARG A 228 -7.20 -11.19 20.63
N ARG A 229 -6.76 -12.15 19.82
CA ARG A 229 -7.59 -13.29 19.47
C ARG A 229 -7.82 -14.13 20.73
N SER A 230 -9.10 -14.35 21.10
CA SER A 230 -9.41 -15.22 22.22
C SER A 230 -8.95 -16.65 21.89
N ALA A 231 -8.48 -17.37 22.90
CA ALA A 231 -8.10 -18.79 22.73
C ALA A 231 -9.30 -19.64 22.25
N ILE A 232 -10.52 -19.17 22.45
CA ILE A 232 -11.76 -19.79 21.98
C ILE A 232 -11.92 -19.65 20.46
N GLU A 233 -11.46 -18.53 19.85
CA GLU A 233 -11.47 -18.33 18.39
C GLU A 233 -10.39 -19.17 17.68
N GLN A 234 -9.37 -19.61 18.40
CA GLN A 234 -8.37 -20.59 17.93
C GLN A 234 -8.77 -22.02 18.26
N SER A 235 -10.02 -22.25 18.70
CA SER A 235 -10.46 -23.56 19.10
C SER A 235 -10.42 -24.53 17.92
N ILE A 236 -10.02 -25.76 18.21
CA ILE A 236 -9.98 -26.91 17.28
C ILE A 236 -11.34 -27.12 16.59
N PHE A 237 -12.41 -26.50 17.11
CA PHE A 237 -13.78 -26.55 16.59
C PHE A 237 -14.10 -25.48 15.53
N GLU A 238 -13.23 -24.51 15.28
CA GLU A 238 -13.47 -23.47 14.26
C GLU A 238 -13.69 -24.07 12.85
N PRO A 239 -12.90 -25.06 12.39
CA PRO A 239 -13.16 -25.71 11.12
C PRO A 239 -14.51 -26.44 11.09
N VAL A 240 -14.94 -27.00 12.24
CA VAL A 240 -16.23 -27.69 12.36
C VAL A 240 -17.39 -26.68 12.32
N LYS A 241 -17.26 -25.57 13.01
CA LYS A 241 -18.26 -24.48 12.99
C LYS A 241 -18.40 -23.88 11.59
N GLU A 242 -17.27 -23.59 10.91
CA GLU A 242 -17.28 -23.12 9.52
C GLU A 242 -17.88 -24.15 8.57
N ALA A 243 -17.54 -25.43 8.74
CA ALA A 243 -18.13 -26.51 7.97
C ALA A 243 -19.64 -26.62 8.18
N LEU A 244 -20.12 -26.42 9.41
CA LEU A 244 -21.55 -26.46 9.73
C LEU A 244 -22.32 -25.27 9.14
N ILE A 245 -21.74 -24.06 9.22
CA ILE A 245 -22.30 -22.86 8.61
C ILE A 245 -22.28 -22.96 7.07
N SER A 246 -21.19 -23.44 6.49
CA SER A 246 -21.07 -23.64 5.04
C SER A 246 -22.03 -24.73 4.55
N PHE A 247 -22.23 -25.80 5.29
CA PHE A 247 -23.22 -26.82 5.01
C PHE A 247 -24.63 -26.24 4.98
N GLY A 248 -25.02 -25.43 5.97
CA GLY A 248 -26.30 -24.74 5.98
C GLY A 248 -26.50 -23.83 4.76
N ARG A 249 -25.45 -23.09 4.37
CA ARG A 249 -25.48 -22.23 3.19
C ARG A 249 -25.65 -23.03 1.90
N VAL A 250 -24.91 -24.13 1.73
CA VAL A 250 -25.00 -25.01 0.57
C VAL A 250 -26.37 -25.67 0.50
N MET A 251 -26.94 -26.13 1.63
CA MET A 251 -28.29 -26.68 1.69
C MET A 251 -29.35 -25.68 1.23
N MET A 252 -29.28 -24.44 1.72
CA MET A 252 -30.20 -23.38 1.31
C MET A 252 -30.06 -23.02 -0.17
N GLN A 253 -28.84 -22.99 -0.68
CA GLN A 253 -28.56 -22.73 -2.08
C GLN A 253 -29.07 -23.88 -2.97
N SER A 254 -28.92 -25.12 -2.56
CA SER A 254 -29.46 -26.31 -3.26
C SER A 254 -30.99 -26.28 -3.28
N LEU A 255 -31.62 -25.89 -2.17
CA LEU A 255 -33.08 -25.77 -2.09
C LEU A 255 -33.61 -24.65 -3.02
N ALA A 256 -32.93 -23.49 -3.05
CA ALA A 256 -33.24 -22.40 -3.95
C ALA A 256 -33.10 -22.83 -5.43
N ALA A 257 -32.06 -23.57 -5.77
CA ALA A 257 -31.85 -24.13 -7.10
C ALA A 257 -32.97 -25.11 -7.50
N LEU A 258 -33.39 -25.97 -6.56
CA LEU A 258 -34.52 -26.90 -6.78
C LEU A 258 -35.83 -26.14 -7.07
N ILE A 259 -36.15 -25.12 -6.28
CA ILE A 259 -37.34 -24.29 -6.46
C ILE A 259 -37.29 -23.60 -7.82
N SER A 260 -36.15 -23.05 -8.19
CA SER A 260 -35.96 -22.39 -9.49
C SER A 260 -36.11 -23.37 -10.66
N PHE A 261 -35.60 -24.59 -10.52
CA PHE A 261 -35.75 -25.65 -11.51
C PHE A 261 -37.21 -26.08 -11.68
N VAL A 262 -37.94 -26.26 -10.60
CA VAL A 262 -39.39 -26.58 -10.66
C VAL A 262 -40.19 -25.46 -11.30
N ALA A 263 -39.91 -24.19 -10.94
CA ALA A 263 -40.59 -23.04 -11.55
C ALA A 263 -40.32 -22.94 -13.06
N ALA A 264 -39.08 -23.14 -13.48
CA ALA A 264 -38.71 -23.14 -14.89
C ALA A 264 -39.37 -24.31 -15.65
N SER A 265 -39.42 -25.50 -15.07
CA SER A 265 -40.04 -26.67 -15.74
C SER A 265 -41.54 -26.52 -15.92
N LEU A 266 -42.27 -25.86 -15.03
CA LEU A 266 -43.67 -25.58 -15.16
C LEU A 266 -43.98 -24.74 -16.41
N VAL A 267 -43.16 -23.75 -16.70
CA VAL A 267 -43.34 -22.90 -17.92
C VAL A 267 -43.21 -23.77 -19.18
N TRP A 268 -42.24 -24.65 -19.22
CA TRP A 268 -42.04 -25.56 -20.35
C TRP A 268 -43.16 -26.59 -20.51
N ILE A 269 -43.72 -27.12 -19.41
CA ILE A 269 -44.87 -28.04 -19.44
C ILE A 269 -46.10 -27.36 -20.05
N VAL A 270 -46.39 -26.09 -19.67
CA VAL A 270 -47.49 -25.34 -20.22
C VAL A 270 -47.34 -25.11 -21.74
N LEU A 271 -46.12 -24.72 -22.16
CA LEU A 271 -45.80 -24.53 -23.57
C LEU A 271 -45.96 -25.82 -24.39
N LEU A 272 -45.45 -26.94 -23.87
CA LEU A 272 -45.53 -28.25 -24.53
C LEU A 272 -46.97 -28.72 -24.61
N THR A 273 -47.77 -28.57 -23.54
CA THR A 273 -49.21 -28.96 -23.58
C THR A 273 -50.00 -28.11 -24.57
N ALA A 274 -49.76 -26.80 -24.66
CA ALA A 274 -50.36 -25.91 -25.63
C ALA A 274 -49.97 -26.31 -27.07
N LEU A 275 -48.69 -26.63 -27.30
CA LEU A 275 -48.18 -27.08 -28.59
C LEU A 275 -48.86 -28.40 -29.02
N ILE A 276 -48.89 -29.41 -28.14
CA ILE A 276 -49.52 -30.70 -28.39
C ILE A 276 -51.04 -30.53 -28.72
N TRP A 277 -51.71 -29.66 -27.96
CA TRP A 277 -53.12 -29.38 -28.20
C TRP A 277 -53.32 -28.70 -29.56
N GLY A 278 -52.50 -27.72 -29.92
CA GLY A 278 -52.52 -27.05 -31.23
C GLY A 278 -52.30 -28.03 -32.39
N VAL A 279 -51.27 -28.90 -32.29
CA VAL A 279 -50.96 -29.92 -33.30
C VAL A 279 -52.13 -30.92 -33.43
N ARG A 280 -52.68 -31.42 -32.31
CA ARG A 280 -53.88 -32.33 -32.35
C ARG A 280 -55.05 -31.66 -32.96
N ARG A 281 -55.34 -30.39 -32.69
CA ARG A 281 -56.45 -29.63 -33.28
C ARG A 281 -56.23 -29.43 -34.79
N TRP A 282 -54.99 -29.11 -35.21
CA TRP A 282 -54.67 -28.94 -36.63
C TRP A 282 -54.77 -30.23 -37.44
N LEU A 283 -54.35 -31.37 -36.88
CA LEU A 283 -54.50 -32.70 -37.50
C LEU A 283 -55.96 -33.10 -37.63
N ARG A 284 -56.79 -32.79 -36.62
CA ARG A 284 -58.27 -33.04 -36.76
C ARG A 284 -58.89 -32.17 -37.87
N TRP A 285 -58.46 -30.93 -38.01
CA TRP A 285 -58.89 -30.04 -39.07
C TRP A 285 -58.46 -30.54 -40.46
N ARG A 286 -57.30 -31.05 -40.65
CA ARG A 286 -56.86 -31.67 -41.92
C ARG A 286 -57.64 -32.91 -42.26
N LYS A 287 -57.96 -33.79 -41.31
CA LYS A 287 -58.81 -34.98 -41.58
C LYS A 287 -60.19 -34.64 -42.02
N MET A 288 -60.80 -33.58 -41.49
CA MET A 288 -62.13 -33.12 -41.92
C MET A 288 -62.16 -32.47 -43.33
N ARG A 289 -61.04 -31.98 -43.84
CA ARG A 289 -60.88 -31.43 -45.18
C ARG A 289 -60.66 -32.50 -46.26
N GLN A 290 -60.26 -33.67 -45.93
CA GLN A 290 -60.04 -34.79 -46.88
C GLN A 290 -61.27 -35.69 -47.06
N SER A 291 -62.33 -35.44 -46.29
CA SER A 291 -63.59 -36.18 -46.33
C SER A 291 -64.74 -35.42 -47.08
N LYS A 292 -64.35 -34.42 -47.93
CA LYS A 292 -65.29 -33.78 -48.87
C LYS A 292 -64.70 -34.02 -50.29
#